data_e223cc6f0ea7838168714049170af0ce
#
_entry.id   e223cc6f0ea7838168714049170af0ce
#
_cell.length_a   1.000
_cell.length_b   1.000
_cell.length_c   1.000
_cell.angle_alpha   90.00
_cell.angle_beta   90.00
_cell.angle_gamma   90.00
#
_symmetry.space_group_name_H-M   'P 1'
#
loop_
_entity.id
_entity.type
_entity.pdbx_description
1 polymer ?
#
loop_
_entity_poly.entity_id
_entity_poly.type
_entity_poly.pdbx_seq_one_letter_code
_entity_poly.pdbx_strand_id
1 'polypeptide(L)'
;MKKKVALPLLLIVLVAVTASHIDIKQADHSHLVVVDGIEVDVFGKLQNQWLAHTQNCNSVSQVEPGEVNFLATQKAIQAYSPPQSESAKIASIWTVGEWTLAEVEFDALLPAVVTLRTLNSETHIVPRGIWSGYTKPWMAAPLIRTYLKTQVPDMPTDLLNCFVPRSKSFN
;
A
#
# COMPACT_ATOMS: atom_id res chain seq x y z
N MET A 1 22.18 42.94 -29.08
CA MET A 1 21.20 41.91 -29.44
C MET A 1 21.60 40.46 -29.14
N LYS A 2 22.82 40.16 -28.68
CA LYS A 2 23.31 38.78 -28.47
C LYS A 2 22.80 38.08 -27.18
N LYS A 3 22.27 38.79 -26.18
CA LYS A 3 21.81 38.21 -24.90
C LYS A 3 20.43 37.56 -24.94
N LYS A 4 19.60 37.84 -25.95
CA LYS A 4 18.22 37.29 -26.02
C LYS A 4 18.12 35.84 -26.57
N VAL A 5 19.17 35.34 -27.19
CA VAL A 5 19.20 33.99 -27.79
C VAL A 5 19.82 32.96 -26.84
N ALA A 6 20.64 33.37 -25.90
CA ALA A 6 21.35 32.47 -24.99
C ALA A 6 20.40 31.75 -23.99
N LEU A 7 19.38 32.44 -23.50
CA LEU A 7 18.43 31.88 -22.53
C LEU A 7 17.60 30.72 -23.10
N PRO A 8 16.93 30.85 -24.29
CA PRO A 8 16.19 29.74 -24.86
C PRO A 8 17.10 28.58 -25.28
N LEU A 9 18.33 28.85 -25.74
CA LEU A 9 19.27 27.77 -26.05
C LEU A 9 19.69 26.98 -24.80
N LEU A 10 19.96 27.69 -23.70
CA LEU A 10 20.27 27.05 -22.40
C LEU A 10 19.11 26.18 -21.91
N LEU A 11 17.86 26.65 -22.04
CA LEU A 11 16.67 25.91 -21.68
C LEU A 11 16.49 24.62 -22.53
N ILE A 12 16.73 24.72 -23.82
CA ILE A 12 16.65 23.55 -24.72
C ILE A 12 17.71 22.51 -24.36
N VAL A 13 18.94 22.93 -24.09
CA VAL A 13 20.02 22.03 -23.66
C VAL A 13 19.69 21.40 -22.34
N LEU A 14 19.17 22.15 -21.35
CA LEU A 14 18.76 21.63 -20.06
C LEU A 14 17.66 20.58 -20.21
N VAL A 15 16.62 20.84 -21.02
CA VAL A 15 15.53 19.90 -21.30
C VAL A 15 16.07 18.65 -22.00
N ALA A 16 16.96 18.79 -22.98
CA ALA A 16 17.54 17.66 -23.70
C ALA A 16 18.40 16.79 -22.76
N VAL A 17 19.19 17.38 -21.89
CA VAL A 17 20.00 16.66 -20.89
C VAL A 17 19.11 15.96 -19.88
N THR A 18 18.09 16.63 -19.32
CA THR A 18 17.18 15.98 -18.38
C THR A 18 16.38 14.86 -19.05
N ALA A 19 15.91 15.03 -20.28
CA ALA A 19 15.18 14.02 -21.03
C ALA A 19 16.05 12.78 -21.37
N SER A 20 17.37 12.92 -21.49
CA SER A 20 18.28 11.80 -21.74
C SER A 20 18.51 10.90 -20.51
N HIS A 21 18.18 11.38 -19.30
CA HIS A 21 18.32 10.64 -18.05
C HIS A 21 17.01 10.11 -17.49
N ILE A 22 15.88 10.49 -18.10
CA ILE A 22 14.54 10.10 -17.62
C ILE A 22 13.86 9.27 -18.67
N ASP A 23 13.41 8.08 -18.29
CA ASP A 23 12.56 7.22 -19.10
C ASP A 23 11.27 6.90 -18.35
N ILE A 24 10.23 6.48 -19.08
CA ILE A 24 8.96 6.03 -18.47
C ILE A 24 8.75 4.59 -18.88
N LYS A 25 8.81 3.70 -17.89
CA LYS A 25 8.58 2.28 -18.05
C LYS A 25 7.15 1.94 -17.67
N GLN A 26 6.42 1.34 -18.59
CA GLN A 26 5.13 0.76 -18.29
C GLN A 26 5.32 -0.58 -17.59
N ALA A 27 4.72 -0.71 -16.42
CA ALA A 27 4.68 -1.95 -15.65
C ALA A 27 3.23 -2.40 -15.48
N ASP A 28 3.01 -3.65 -15.10
CA ASP A 28 1.69 -4.29 -15.06
C ASP A 28 0.65 -3.52 -14.22
N HIS A 29 1.09 -2.79 -13.22
CA HIS A 29 0.21 -2.09 -12.27
C HIS A 29 0.40 -0.58 -12.21
N SER A 30 1.43 -0.01 -12.85
CA SER A 30 1.74 1.41 -12.79
C SER A 30 2.71 1.84 -13.89
N HIS A 31 2.89 3.16 -14.02
CA HIS A 31 3.99 3.75 -14.79
C HIS A 31 5.11 4.15 -13.84
N LEU A 32 6.29 3.62 -14.06
CA LEU A 32 7.48 3.97 -13.30
C LEU A 32 8.30 5.03 -14.03
N VAL A 33 8.80 5.98 -13.28
CA VAL A 33 9.81 6.92 -13.77
C VAL A 33 11.18 6.31 -13.53
N VAL A 34 11.97 6.16 -14.58
CA VAL A 34 13.34 5.64 -14.49
C VAL A 34 14.29 6.81 -14.58
N VAL A 35 15.14 7.00 -13.59
CA VAL A 35 16.16 8.03 -13.56
C VAL A 35 17.53 7.35 -13.43
N ASP A 36 18.36 7.46 -14.45
CA ASP A 36 19.68 6.81 -14.49
C ASP A 36 19.63 5.30 -14.16
N GLY A 37 18.57 4.62 -14.63
CA GLY A 37 18.37 3.18 -14.40
C GLY A 37 17.69 2.83 -13.06
N ILE A 38 17.41 3.81 -12.21
CA ILE A 38 16.69 3.61 -10.95
C ILE A 38 15.19 3.79 -11.20
N GLU A 39 14.41 2.75 -10.95
CA GLU A 39 12.96 2.78 -11.08
C GLU A 39 12.31 3.40 -9.83
N VAL A 40 11.45 4.39 -10.02
CA VAL A 40 10.76 5.12 -8.94
C VAL A 40 9.27 5.23 -9.24
N ASP A 41 8.43 4.85 -8.28
CA ASP A 41 6.97 5.02 -8.35
C ASP A 41 6.54 6.43 -7.94
N VAL A 42 6.75 7.38 -8.84
CA VAL A 42 6.36 8.79 -8.62
C VAL A 42 4.84 8.93 -8.56
N PHE A 43 4.10 8.20 -9.39
CA PHE A 43 2.64 8.27 -9.44
C PHE A 43 2.01 7.70 -8.16
N GLY A 44 2.51 6.57 -7.65
CA GLY A 44 2.08 6.02 -6.38
C GLY A 44 2.34 6.97 -5.20
N LYS A 45 3.50 7.64 -5.20
CA LYS A 45 3.81 8.66 -4.18
C LYS A 45 2.85 9.84 -4.23
N LEU A 46 2.56 10.37 -5.42
CA LEU A 46 1.61 11.46 -5.60
C LEU A 46 0.19 11.06 -5.17
N GLN A 47 -0.25 9.85 -5.52
CA GLN A 47 -1.53 9.32 -5.11
C GLN A 47 -1.64 9.22 -3.57
N ASN A 48 -0.60 8.70 -2.91
CA ASN A 48 -0.56 8.64 -1.45
C ASN A 48 -0.63 10.02 -0.80
N GLN A 49 0.13 10.99 -1.32
CA GLN A 49 0.11 12.36 -0.82
C GLN A 49 -1.26 13.01 -1.01
N TRP A 50 -1.88 12.83 -2.18
CA TRP A 50 -3.21 13.34 -2.47
C TRP A 50 -4.24 12.79 -1.48
N LEU A 51 -4.28 11.47 -1.29
CA LEU A 51 -5.20 10.84 -0.35
C LEU A 51 -4.96 11.33 1.09
N ALA A 52 -3.72 11.45 1.52
CA ALA A 52 -3.39 11.94 2.86
C ALA A 52 -3.91 13.37 3.14
N HIS A 53 -4.05 14.21 2.09
CA HIS A 53 -4.54 15.58 2.24
C HIS A 53 -6.06 15.71 2.03
N THR A 54 -6.68 14.82 1.27
CA THR A 54 -8.09 14.95 0.87
C THR A 54 -9.02 14.01 1.61
N GLN A 55 -8.49 12.90 2.14
CA GLN A 55 -9.31 11.89 2.81
C GLN A 55 -9.54 12.22 4.28
N ASN A 56 -10.80 12.16 4.70
CA ASN A 56 -11.15 12.23 6.11
C ASN A 56 -11.08 10.82 6.72
N CYS A 57 -10.12 10.61 7.62
CA CYS A 57 -9.89 9.31 8.26
C CYS A 57 -10.45 9.21 9.70
N ASN A 58 -11.35 10.11 10.09
CA ASN A 58 -11.92 10.12 11.44
C ASN A 58 -12.77 8.88 11.78
N SER A 59 -13.30 8.20 10.75
CA SER A 59 -14.04 6.94 10.89
C SER A 59 -13.14 5.71 11.06
N VAL A 60 -11.84 5.85 10.81
CA VAL A 60 -10.87 4.76 10.84
C VAL A 60 -10.13 4.77 12.16
N SER A 61 -10.18 3.66 12.88
CA SER A 61 -9.49 3.48 14.15
C SER A 61 -8.32 2.52 14.00
N GLN A 62 -7.27 2.76 14.74
CA GLN A 62 -6.18 1.79 14.93
C GLN A 62 -6.45 0.99 16.18
N VAL A 63 -6.12 -0.31 16.13
CA VAL A 63 -6.27 -1.24 17.25
C VAL A 63 -4.87 -1.48 17.85
N GLU A 64 -4.74 -1.22 19.14
CA GLU A 64 -3.46 -1.37 19.83
C GLU A 64 -3.24 -2.82 20.31
N PRO A 65 -1.97 -3.24 20.46
CA PRO A 65 -1.64 -4.54 21.00
C PRO A 65 -2.26 -4.77 22.39
N GLY A 66 -2.91 -5.92 22.56
CA GLY A 66 -3.57 -6.29 23.81
C GLY A 66 -5.08 -6.04 23.85
N GLU A 67 -5.64 -5.29 22.90
CA GLU A 67 -7.07 -5.15 22.76
C GLU A 67 -7.73 -6.48 22.29
N VAL A 68 -9.00 -6.66 22.65
CA VAL A 68 -9.77 -7.87 22.29
C VAL A 68 -9.78 -8.09 20.76
N ASN A 69 -9.97 -7.02 20.00
CA ASN A 69 -9.98 -7.07 18.54
C ASN A 69 -8.61 -7.41 17.96
N PHE A 70 -7.52 -6.99 18.61
CA PHE A 70 -6.16 -7.38 18.21
C PHE A 70 -5.95 -8.88 18.35
N LEU A 71 -6.29 -9.43 19.51
CA LEU A 71 -6.15 -10.87 19.79
C LEU A 71 -7.04 -11.72 18.90
N ALA A 72 -8.29 -11.30 18.66
CA ALA A 72 -9.21 -11.98 17.75
C ALA A 72 -8.69 -12.02 16.31
N THR A 73 -8.17 -10.89 15.82
CA THR A 73 -7.56 -10.77 14.49
C THR A 73 -6.34 -11.66 14.37
N GLN A 74 -5.44 -11.63 15.34
CA GLN A 74 -4.23 -12.47 15.34
C GLN A 74 -4.60 -13.97 15.32
N LYS A 75 -5.52 -14.38 16.16
CA LYS A 75 -5.99 -15.78 16.22
C LYS A 75 -6.61 -16.24 14.90
N ALA A 76 -7.44 -15.39 14.28
CA ALA A 76 -8.06 -15.72 12.98
C ALA A 76 -7.01 -15.90 11.88
N ILE A 77 -5.97 -15.06 11.86
CA ILE A 77 -4.89 -15.16 10.87
C ILE A 77 -4.04 -16.41 11.14
N GLN A 78 -3.67 -16.68 12.38
CA GLN A 78 -2.87 -17.86 12.75
C GLN A 78 -3.58 -19.16 12.40
N ALA A 79 -4.91 -19.21 12.54
CA ALA A 79 -5.71 -20.38 12.24
C ALA A 79 -6.00 -20.58 10.72
N TYR A 80 -5.63 -19.63 9.85
CA TYR A 80 -6.02 -19.68 8.44
C TYR A 80 -5.29 -20.74 7.62
N SER A 81 -3.99 -20.89 7.83
CA SER A 81 -3.16 -21.86 7.08
C SER A 81 -1.97 -22.37 7.93
N PRO A 82 -2.23 -23.11 9.02
CA PRO A 82 -1.16 -23.68 9.84
C PRO A 82 -0.40 -24.77 9.07
N PRO A 83 0.90 -25.00 9.38
CA PRO A 83 1.66 -24.32 10.44
C PRO A 83 2.25 -22.96 10.03
N GLN A 84 2.23 -22.61 8.75
CA GLN A 84 2.95 -21.43 8.24
C GLN A 84 2.39 -20.11 8.80
N SER A 85 1.07 -20.00 8.96
CA SER A 85 0.41 -18.81 9.51
C SER A 85 0.54 -18.66 11.02
N GLU A 86 0.97 -19.70 11.75
CA GLU A 86 1.16 -19.63 13.22
C GLU A 86 2.22 -18.61 13.61
N SER A 87 3.21 -18.34 12.75
CA SER A 87 4.25 -17.32 12.94
C SER A 87 3.78 -15.88 12.73
N ALA A 88 2.48 -15.64 12.47
CA ALA A 88 1.93 -14.33 12.17
C ALA A 88 2.24 -13.30 13.28
N LYS A 89 2.94 -12.23 12.89
CA LYS A 89 3.25 -11.06 13.71
C LYS A 89 2.52 -9.87 13.11
N ILE A 90 1.59 -9.29 13.86
CA ILE A 90 0.80 -8.16 13.39
C ILE A 90 1.62 -6.88 13.53
N ALA A 91 1.82 -6.16 12.44
CA ALA A 91 2.51 -4.88 12.38
C ALA A 91 1.54 -3.71 12.62
N SER A 92 0.31 -3.79 12.11
CA SER A 92 -0.73 -2.79 12.35
C SER A 92 -2.12 -3.37 12.10
N ILE A 93 -3.14 -2.80 12.76
CA ILE A 93 -4.55 -3.08 12.52
C ILE A 93 -5.31 -1.79 12.36
N TRP A 94 -6.16 -1.74 11.32
CA TRP A 94 -7.04 -0.62 11.01
C TRP A 94 -8.48 -1.12 10.91
N THR A 95 -9.44 -0.41 11.50
CA THR A 95 -10.83 -0.85 11.56
C THR A 95 -11.81 0.26 11.18
N VAL A 96 -12.92 -0.15 10.55
CA VAL A 96 -14.12 0.67 10.33
C VAL A 96 -15.34 -0.24 10.50
N GLY A 97 -16.12 -0.03 11.56
CA GLY A 97 -17.26 -0.87 11.88
C GLY A 97 -16.84 -2.33 12.07
N GLU A 98 -17.41 -3.22 11.27
CA GLU A 98 -17.11 -4.66 11.30
C GLU A 98 -15.89 -5.07 10.47
N TRP A 99 -15.31 -4.13 9.71
CA TRP A 99 -14.20 -4.39 8.80
C TRP A 99 -12.85 -4.10 9.44
N THR A 100 -11.89 -4.97 9.14
CA THR A 100 -10.52 -4.88 9.65
C THR A 100 -9.54 -5.10 8.51
N LEU A 101 -8.50 -4.26 8.44
CA LEU A 101 -7.29 -4.50 7.67
C LEU A 101 -6.14 -4.74 8.64
N ALA A 102 -5.50 -5.90 8.55
CA ALA A 102 -4.35 -6.25 9.35
C ALA A 102 -3.11 -6.40 8.46
N GLU A 103 -2.04 -5.75 8.84
CA GLU A 103 -0.72 -5.87 8.25
C GLU A 103 0.07 -6.91 9.03
N VAL A 104 0.58 -7.92 8.34
CA VAL A 104 1.12 -9.12 8.95
C VAL A 104 2.46 -9.48 8.35
N GLU A 105 3.40 -9.81 9.21
CA GLU A 105 4.69 -10.40 8.88
C GLU A 105 4.72 -11.86 9.32
N PHE A 106 5.47 -12.67 8.60
CA PHE A 106 5.64 -14.10 8.88
C PHE A 106 7.11 -14.48 8.83
N ASP A 107 7.47 -15.58 9.47
CA ASP A 107 8.85 -16.08 9.44
C ASP A 107 9.19 -16.78 8.11
N ALA A 108 8.20 -17.43 7.48
CA ALA A 108 8.42 -18.25 6.28
C ALA A 108 7.52 -17.87 5.09
N LEU A 109 6.51 -17.02 5.28
CA LEU A 109 5.64 -16.52 4.22
C LEU A 109 6.01 -15.07 3.86
N LEU A 110 5.54 -14.63 2.69
CA LEU A 110 5.62 -13.23 2.32
C LEU A 110 4.77 -12.37 3.26
N PRO A 111 5.16 -11.11 3.50
CA PRO A 111 4.33 -10.18 4.25
C PRO A 111 2.99 -10.01 3.54
N ALA A 112 1.94 -9.77 4.32
CA ALA A 112 0.59 -9.71 3.79
C ALA A 112 -0.24 -8.59 4.42
N VAL A 113 -1.24 -8.13 3.68
CA VAL A 113 -2.37 -7.36 4.21
C VAL A 113 -3.61 -8.23 4.11
N VAL A 114 -4.21 -8.48 5.26
CA VAL A 114 -5.35 -9.38 5.41
C VAL A 114 -6.59 -8.57 5.72
N THR A 115 -7.64 -8.76 4.93
CA THR A 115 -8.97 -8.21 5.21
C THR A 115 -9.78 -9.20 6.03
N LEU A 116 -10.30 -8.73 7.15
CA LEU A 116 -11.18 -9.52 8.01
C LEU A 116 -12.50 -8.78 8.21
N ARG A 117 -13.51 -9.56 8.59
CA ARG A 117 -14.84 -9.05 8.96
C ARG A 117 -15.31 -9.74 10.22
N THR A 118 -15.80 -8.94 11.17
CA THR A 118 -16.37 -9.47 12.43
C THR A 118 -17.87 -9.47 12.34
N LEU A 119 -18.46 -10.67 12.36
CA LEU A 119 -19.90 -10.90 12.32
C LEU A 119 -20.29 -11.75 13.53
N ASN A 120 -21.34 -11.34 14.26
CA ASN A 120 -21.81 -12.05 15.46
C ASN A 120 -20.69 -12.37 16.47
N SER A 121 -19.76 -11.43 16.65
CA SER A 121 -18.57 -11.56 17.52
C SER A 121 -17.52 -12.59 17.05
N GLU A 122 -17.64 -13.12 15.85
CA GLU A 122 -16.64 -13.97 15.23
C GLU A 122 -15.90 -13.21 14.12
N THR A 123 -14.57 -13.28 14.15
CA THR A 123 -13.70 -12.63 13.17
C THR A 123 -13.26 -13.64 12.12
N HIS A 124 -13.58 -13.37 10.85
CA HIS A 124 -13.26 -14.23 9.72
C HIS A 124 -12.45 -13.48 8.68
N ILE A 125 -11.53 -14.19 8.02
CA ILE A 125 -10.81 -13.65 6.85
C ILE A 125 -11.78 -13.63 5.66
N VAL A 126 -11.85 -12.48 5.00
CA VAL A 126 -12.70 -12.30 3.81
C VAL A 126 -12.11 -13.06 2.63
N PRO A 127 -12.91 -13.87 1.91
CA PRO A 127 -12.43 -14.55 0.71
C PRO A 127 -11.81 -13.58 -0.30
N ARG A 128 -10.62 -13.91 -0.83
CA ARG A 128 -9.77 -13.07 -1.70
C ARG A 128 -9.31 -11.74 -1.06
N GLY A 129 -9.56 -11.52 0.22
CA GLY A 129 -9.16 -10.32 0.95
C GLY A 129 -7.72 -10.34 1.46
N ILE A 130 -6.85 -11.16 0.87
CA ILE A 130 -5.44 -11.24 1.23
C ILE A 130 -4.60 -10.75 0.06
N TRP A 131 -3.86 -9.67 0.27
CA TRP A 131 -2.77 -9.26 -0.59
C TRP A 131 -1.45 -9.71 0.05
N SER A 132 -0.56 -10.32 -0.72
CA SER A 132 0.75 -10.77 -0.22
C SER A 132 1.83 -10.55 -1.26
N GLY A 133 2.99 -10.08 -0.85
CA GLY A 133 4.11 -9.85 -1.74
C GLY A 133 5.04 -8.72 -1.31
N TYR A 134 6.03 -8.46 -2.17
CA TYR A 134 6.91 -7.30 -2.09
C TYR A 134 6.48 -6.25 -3.13
N THR A 135 6.78 -4.98 -2.87
CA THR A 135 6.30 -3.88 -3.72
C THR A 135 7.39 -3.11 -4.45
N LYS A 136 8.66 -3.35 -4.15
CA LYS A 136 9.75 -2.65 -4.85
C LYS A 136 9.71 -2.91 -6.35
N PRO A 137 9.86 -1.89 -7.16
CA PRO A 137 10.06 -0.46 -6.86
C PRO A 137 8.76 0.34 -6.62
N TRP A 138 7.61 -0.29 -6.55
CA TRP A 138 6.31 0.38 -6.38
C TRP A 138 6.02 0.75 -4.93
N MET A 139 5.23 1.80 -4.74
CA MET A 139 4.67 2.11 -3.43
C MET A 139 3.64 1.05 -3.02
N ALA A 140 3.77 0.53 -1.80
CA ALA A 140 2.93 -0.55 -1.30
C ALA A 140 1.44 -0.16 -1.24
N ALA A 141 1.12 0.99 -0.65
CA ALA A 141 -0.26 1.40 -0.43
C ALA A 141 -1.11 1.49 -1.72
N PRO A 142 -0.67 2.09 -2.83
CA PRO A 142 -1.44 2.12 -4.07
C PRO A 142 -1.72 0.74 -4.64
N LEU A 143 -0.74 -0.16 -4.61
CA LEU A 143 -0.89 -1.54 -5.11
C LEU A 143 -1.89 -2.32 -4.27
N ILE A 144 -1.75 -2.30 -2.96
CA ILE A 144 -2.62 -2.98 -2.01
C ILE A 144 -4.05 -2.47 -2.15
N ARG A 145 -4.25 -1.14 -2.19
CA ARG A 145 -5.57 -0.54 -2.36
C ARG A 145 -6.24 -0.94 -3.67
N THR A 146 -5.50 -0.92 -4.79
CA THR A 146 -6.02 -1.32 -6.09
C THR A 146 -6.45 -2.79 -6.09
N TYR A 147 -5.63 -3.67 -5.54
CA TYR A 147 -5.95 -5.09 -5.41
C TYR A 147 -7.20 -5.30 -4.55
N LEU A 148 -7.20 -4.78 -3.31
CA LEU A 148 -8.30 -5.00 -2.38
C LEU A 148 -9.62 -4.38 -2.86
N LYS A 149 -9.58 -3.21 -3.51
CA LYS A 149 -10.77 -2.60 -4.12
C LYS A 149 -11.41 -3.52 -5.17
N THR A 150 -10.60 -4.26 -5.92
CA THR A 150 -11.08 -5.19 -6.95
C THR A 150 -11.57 -6.50 -6.34
N GLN A 151 -10.88 -7.02 -5.33
CA GLN A 151 -11.17 -8.33 -4.76
C GLN A 151 -12.26 -8.30 -3.67
N VAL A 152 -12.40 -7.16 -2.98
CA VAL A 152 -13.35 -6.96 -1.87
C VAL A 152 -14.12 -5.66 -2.09
N PRO A 153 -15.02 -5.60 -3.07
CA PRO A 153 -15.72 -4.37 -3.47
C PRO A 153 -16.62 -3.79 -2.37
N ASP A 154 -17.07 -4.63 -1.42
CA ASP A 154 -17.96 -4.22 -0.32
C ASP A 154 -17.20 -3.59 0.87
N MET A 155 -15.87 -3.57 0.84
CA MET A 155 -15.07 -2.97 1.90
C MET A 155 -15.27 -1.45 1.94
N PRO A 156 -15.40 -0.84 3.13
CA PRO A 156 -15.52 0.61 3.27
C PRO A 156 -14.36 1.35 2.59
N THR A 157 -14.71 2.29 1.72
CA THR A 157 -13.74 3.10 0.97
C THR A 157 -12.81 3.88 1.89
N ASP A 158 -13.32 4.34 3.05
CA ASP A 158 -12.53 5.07 4.04
C ASP A 158 -11.42 4.19 4.62
N LEU A 159 -11.73 2.93 4.97
CA LEU A 159 -10.74 1.98 5.47
C LEU A 159 -9.62 1.78 4.46
N LEU A 160 -10.00 1.61 3.19
CA LEU A 160 -9.06 1.37 2.11
C LEU A 160 -8.18 2.59 1.81
N ASN A 161 -8.79 3.79 1.73
CA ASN A 161 -8.09 5.03 1.38
C ASN A 161 -7.19 5.53 2.51
N CYS A 162 -7.58 5.30 3.76
CA CYS A 162 -6.81 5.70 4.94
C CYS A 162 -5.72 4.69 5.32
N PHE A 163 -5.75 3.50 4.74
CA PHE A 163 -4.74 2.49 5.00
C PHE A 163 -3.39 2.89 4.40
N VAL A 164 -2.38 2.99 5.25
CA VAL A 164 -0.97 3.21 4.86
C VAL A 164 -0.11 2.16 5.57
N PRO A 165 0.54 1.26 4.82
CA PRO A 165 1.38 0.24 5.40
C PRO A 165 2.51 0.84 6.26
N ARG A 166 2.75 0.25 7.42
CA ARG A 166 3.81 0.64 8.36
C ARG A 166 5.01 -0.28 8.31
N SER A 167 4.80 -1.53 7.94
CA SER A 167 5.87 -2.52 7.85
C SER A 167 6.86 -2.15 6.76
N LYS A 168 8.16 -2.28 7.08
CA LYS A 168 9.24 -2.16 6.11
C LYS A 168 9.36 -3.41 5.23
N SER A 169 8.67 -4.48 5.58
CA SER A 169 8.73 -5.76 4.86
C SER A 169 8.11 -5.69 3.47
N PHE A 170 7.30 -4.68 3.18
CA PHE A 170 6.76 -4.47 1.83
C PHE A 170 7.72 -3.72 0.89
N ASN A 171 8.82 -3.15 1.42
CA ASN A 171 9.75 -2.30 0.66
C ASN A 171 11.13 -2.95 0.51
#